data_31c1ae39ae875ac179fc3c1aa2fb90d8
#
_entry.id   31c1ae39ae875ac179fc3c1aa2fb90d8
#
_cell.length_a   1.000
_cell.length_b   1.000
_cell.length_c   1.000
_cell.angle_alpha   90.00
_cell.angle_beta   90.00
_cell.angle_gamma   90.00
#
_symmetry.space_group_name_H-M   'P 1'
#
loop_
_entity.id
_entity.type
_entity.pdbx_description
1 polymer ?
#
loop_
_entity_poly.entity_id
_entity_poly.type
_entity_poly.pdbx_seq_one_letter_code
_entity_poly.pdbx_strand_id
1 'polypeptide(L)'
;MEILIFVTESEIFYTLNYLEALQIYNMSVAISIIVPIYKVEKTLRKALDSILAQTFTNYELILVNDGSPDNCPAICEEYAAKDPRIKLINKENGGLSSARNAGLAIAEGEYTIFIDSDDYVDTEGLDKLYATAINENADITICDLYQEDEYSRKYLQQKPTSLEPTQVLKDLFHHIGGFTVNKLIRRSLYTELGISYPNNIYGCEDQYVMAQFFMHDLRIAYCPVAFYHYMYNGNSLSRHYDNKTYEMDKEILTMFKTLLKDSPALQDAYTNKHNAIFSRAFWLGGKHFTSKEFKQEFSSYKTIIPQLNEPPIVKKLMLLACNGRYRIAYNILRILFYSKRFYKKIKKQFYK
;
A
#
# COMPACT_ATOMS: atom_id res chain seq x y z
N MET A 1 6.42 -53.59 40.08
CA MET A 1 7.01 -52.38 40.66
C MET A 1 6.37 -51.19 39.99
N GLU A 2 5.26 -50.71 40.59
CA GLU A 2 4.54 -49.55 40.05
C GLU A 2 5.33 -48.29 40.44
N ILE A 3 5.71 -47.51 39.44
CA ILE A 3 6.33 -46.20 39.67
C ILE A 3 5.19 -45.22 39.91
N LEU A 4 4.91 -44.87 41.16
CA LEU A 4 4.02 -43.75 41.50
C LEU A 4 4.77 -42.45 41.17
N ILE A 5 4.33 -41.77 40.13
CA ILE A 5 4.79 -40.41 39.81
C ILE A 5 3.98 -39.46 40.70
N PHE A 6 4.61 -38.88 41.72
CA PHE A 6 4.01 -37.78 42.49
C PHE A 6 4.18 -36.47 41.73
N VAL A 7 3.09 -36.03 41.12
CA VAL A 7 3.02 -34.67 40.51
C VAL A 7 2.55 -33.74 41.63
N THR A 8 3.28 -32.68 41.85
CA THR A 8 2.94 -31.69 42.89
C THR A 8 1.78 -30.78 42.41
N GLU A 9 1.01 -30.25 43.37
CA GLU A 9 -0.09 -29.31 43.04
C GLU A 9 0.42 -28.08 42.23
N SER A 10 1.64 -27.65 42.49
CA SER A 10 2.28 -26.56 41.74
C SER A 10 2.55 -26.95 40.27
N GLU A 11 3.01 -28.18 40.01
CA GLU A 11 3.27 -28.66 38.65
C GLU A 11 1.96 -28.82 37.87
N ILE A 12 0.89 -29.29 38.53
CA ILE A 12 -0.45 -29.35 37.93
C ILE A 12 -0.95 -27.95 37.62
N PHE A 13 -0.79 -26.98 38.52
CA PHE A 13 -1.20 -25.59 38.32
C PHE A 13 -0.47 -24.91 37.16
N TYR A 14 0.87 -25.10 37.09
CA TYR A 14 1.64 -24.56 35.94
C TYR A 14 1.28 -25.22 34.62
N THR A 15 1.01 -26.54 34.64
CA THR A 15 0.62 -27.27 33.43
C THR A 15 -0.77 -26.85 32.97
N LEU A 16 -1.73 -26.66 33.87
CA LEU A 16 -3.08 -26.20 33.53
C LEU A 16 -3.05 -24.77 33.00
N ASN A 17 -2.32 -23.85 33.64
CA ASN A 17 -2.16 -22.48 33.13
C ASN A 17 -1.46 -22.45 31.77
N TYR A 18 -0.48 -23.31 31.54
CA TYR A 18 0.19 -23.45 30.25
C TYR A 18 -0.76 -24.00 29.18
N LEU A 19 -1.58 -25.01 29.51
CA LEU A 19 -2.60 -25.55 28.58
C LEU A 19 -3.72 -24.56 28.30
N GLU A 20 -4.18 -23.79 29.29
CA GLU A 20 -5.12 -22.72 29.09
C GLU A 20 -4.53 -21.60 28.19
N ALA A 21 -3.27 -21.20 28.45
CA ALA A 21 -2.58 -20.23 27.60
C ALA A 21 -2.40 -20.75 26.17
N LEU A 22 -2.06 -22.02 25.98
CA LEU A 22 -2.00 -22.67 24.66
C LEU A 22 -3.37 -22.75 24.00
N GLN A 23 -4.44 -23.00 24.76
CA GLN A 23 -5.80 -23.07 24.23
C GLN A 23 -6.30 -21.67 23.83
N ILE A 24 -6.00 -20.64 24.62
CA ILE A 24 -6.28 -19.23 24.30
C ILE A 24 -5.47 -18.81 23.06
N TYR A 25 -4.19 -19.17 23.00
CA TYR A 25 -3.34 -18.89 21.84
C TYR A 25 -3.85 -19.57 20.56
N ASN A 26 -4.31 -20.83 20.65
CA ASN A 26 -4.89 -21.57 19.52
C ASN A 26 -6.29 -21.07 19.13
N MET A 27 -6.98 -20.30 19.97
CA MET A 27 -8.27 -19.69 19.68
C MET A 27 -8.15 -18.25 19.16
N SER A 28 -6.96 -17.64 19.24
CA SER A 28 -6.75 -16.29 18.73
C SER A 28 -6.63 -16.28 17.20
N VAL A 29 -7.27 -15.32 16.58
CA VAL A 29 -7.13 -15.07 15.14
C VAL A 29 -5.71 -14.60 14.85
N ALA A 30 -5.02 -15.27 13.92
CA ALA A 30 -3.65 -14.90 13.59
C ALA A 30 -3.56 -13.69 12.66
N ILE A 31 -4.41 -13.66 11.62
CA ILE A 31 -4.39 -12.61 10.60
C ILE A 31 -5.79 -12.04 10.39
N SER A 32 -5.94 -10.73 10.45
CA SER A 32 -7.10 -10.02 9.90
C SER A 32 -6.79 -9.59 8.47
N ILE A 33 -7.49 -10.15 7.51
CA ILE A 33 -7.44 -9.73 6.11
C ILE A 33 -8.52 -8.68 5.89
N ILE A 34 -8.13 -7.46 5.51
CA ILE A 34 -9.06 -6.35 5.32
C ILE A 34 -9.18 -6.04 3.84
N VAL A 35 -10.40 -6.08 3.32
CA VAL A 35 -10.72 -5.84 1.90
C VAL A 35 -11.62 -4.61 1.79
N PRO A 36 -11.10 -3.45 1.37
CA PRO A 36 -11.92 -2.28 1.05
C PRO A 36 -12.61 -2.48 -0.30
N ILE A 37 -13.91 -2.18 -0.38
CA ILE A 37 -14.76 -2.50 -1.53
C ILE A 37 -15.54 -1.26 -1.97
N TYR A 38 -15.34 -0.82 -3.24
CA TYR A 38 -16.11 0.24 -3.85
C TYR A 38 -16.09 0.16 -5.39
N LYS A 39 -17.23 -0.08 -6.05
CA LYS A 39 -17.39 -0.14 -7.51
C LYS A 39 -16.49 -1.16 -8.21
N VAL A 40 -16.44 -2.37 -7.67
CA VAL A 40 -15.58 -3.48 -8.15
C VAL A 40 -16.34 -4.78 -8.39
N GLU A 41 -17.63 -4.74 -8.68
CA GLU A 41 -18.47 -5.92 -8.88
C GLU A 41 -17.89 -6.96 -9.86
N LYS A 42 -17.09 -6.50 -10.85
CA LYS A 42 -16.50 -7.37 -11.88
C LYS A 42 -15.28 -8.15 -11.40
N THR A 43 -14.56 -7.68 -10.40
CA THR A 43 -13.31 -8.25 -9.89
C THR A 43 -13.47 -8.87 -8.51
N LEU A 44 -14.45 -8.41 -7.72
CA LEU A 44 -14.66 -8.77 -6.32
C LEU A 44 -14.69 -10.29 -6.08
N ARG A 45 -15.43 -11.05 -6.90
CA ARG A 45 -15.49 -12.50 -6.75
C ARG A 45 -14.14 -13.16 -6.91
N LYS A 46 -13.34 -12.75 -7.90
CA LYS A 46 -11.98 -13.26 -8.11
C LYS A 46 -11.10 -12.99 -6.91
N ALA A 47 -11.16 -11.78 -6.36
CA ALA A 47 -10.42 -11.40 -5.16
C ALA A 47 -10.81 -12.30 -3.96
N LEU A 48 -12.11 -12.40 -3.66
CA LEU A 48 -12.62 -13.19 -2.54
C LEU A 48 -12.32 -14.69 -2.69
N ASP A 49 -12.51 -15.27 -3.87
CA ASP A 49 -12.19 -16.66 -4.13
C ASP A 49 -10.71 -16.96 -3.91
N SER A 50 -9.80 -16.06 -4.30
CA SER A 50 -8.36 -16.21 -4.10
C SER A 50 -7.95 -16.15 -2.61
N ILE A 51 -8.66 -15.34 -1.82
CA ILE A 51 -8.45 -15.23 -0.37
C ILE A 51 -8.98 -16.49 0.33
N LEU A 52 -10.16 -16.96 -0.05
CA LEU A 52 -10.77 -18.17 0.56
C LEU A 52 -10.04 -19.46 0.17
N ALA A 53 -9.28 -19.45 -0.92
CA ALA A 53 -8.43 -20.56 -1.36
C ALA A 53 -7.08 -20.64 -0.64
N GLN A 54 -6.78 -19.75 0.32
CA GLN A 54 -5.51 -19.78 1.06
C GLN A 54 -5.36 -21.07 1.85
N THR A 55 -4.15 -21.64 1.83
CA THR A 55 -3.77 -22.82 2.65
C THR A 55 -3.72 -22.49 4.13
N PHE A 56 -3.34 -21.26 4.47
CA PHE A 56 -3.42 -20.72 5.82
C PHE A 56 -4.88 -20.48 6.22
N THR A 57 -5.35 -21.10 7.30
CA THR A 57 -6.78 -21.09 7.70
C THR A 57 -7.11 -20.25 8.93
N ASN A 58 -6.09 -19.91 9.77
CA ASN A 58 -6.30 -19.12 10.99
C ASN A 58 -6.35 -17.61 10.69
N TYR A 59 -7.38 -17.19 9.96
CA TYR A 59 -7.62 -15.78 9.67
C TYR A 59 -9.11 -15.42 9.79
N GLU A 60 -9.38 -14.16 9.97
CA GLU A 60 -10.67 -13.53 9.67
C GLU A 60 -10.58 -12.70 8.41
N LEU A 61 -11.69 -12.58 7.69
CA LEU A 61 -11.82 -11.77 6.48
C LEU A 61 -12.82 -10.64 6.71
N ILE A 62 -12.35 -9.41 6.70
CA ILE A 62 -13.16 -8.22 6.96
C ILE A 62 -13.45 -7.53 5.62
N LEU A 63 -14.67 -7.67 5.15
CA LEU A 63 -15.17 -7.01 3.95
C LEU A 63 -15.73 -5.64 4.34
N VAL A 64 -15.17 -4.57 3.79
CA VAL A 64 -15.65 -3.20 4.07
C VAL A 64 -16.27 -2.62 2.81
N ASN A 65 -17.57 -2.73 2.69
CA ASN A 65 -18.33 -2.08 1.62
C ASN A 65 -18.47 -0.59 1.93
N ASP A 66 -17.74 0.23 1.21
CA ASP A 66 -17.70 1.69 1.36
C ASP A 66 -18.81 2.38 0.55
N GLY A 67 -20.05 1.94 0.72
CA GLY A 67 -21.22 2.51 0.07
C GLY A 67 -21.22 2.29 -1.45
N SER A 68 -20.86 1.10 -1.91
CA SER A 68 -20.80 0.76 -3.33
C SER A 68 -22.18 0.80 -3.97
N PRO A 69 -22.39 1.54 -5.09
CA PRO A 69 -23.70 1.66 -5.75
C PRO A 69 -24.00 0.55 -6.76
N ASP A 70 -23.03 -0.36 -7.00
CA ASP A 70 -23.13 -1.52 -7.88
C ASP A 70 -23.54 -2.79 -7.10
N ASN A 71 -23.34 -3.97 -7.65
CA ASN A 71 -23.75 -5.24 -7.03
C ASN A 71 -22.79 -5.73 -5.92
N CYS A 72 -21.76 -4.96 -5.53
CA CYS A 72 -20.83 -5.35 -4.47
C CYS A 72 -21.51 -5.71 -3.14
N PRO A 73 -22.53 -4.97 -2.63
CA PRO A 73 -23.19 -5.31 -1.37
C PRO A 73 -23.77 -6.74 -1.37
N ALA A 74 -24.50 -7.11 -2.43
CA ALA A 74 -25.09 -8.44 -2.55
C ALA A 74 -24.04 -9.55 -2.66
N ILE A 75 -22.92 -9.29 -3.33
CA ILE A 75 -21.78 -10.22 -3.40
C ILE A 75 -21.19 -10.41 -1.99
N CYS A 76 -20.96 -9.34 -1.24
CA CYS A 76 -20.42 -9.43 0.12
C CYS A 76 -21.33 -10.23 1.06
N GLU A 77 -22.65 -10.00 1.00
CA GLU A 77 -23.64 -10.74 1.78
C GLU A 77 -23.65 -12.23 1.43
N GLU A 78 -23.56 -12.56 0.13
CA GLU A 78 -23.48 -13.95 -0.34
C GLU A 78 -22.25 -14.67 0.24
N TYR A 79 -21.09 -14.04 0.25
CA TYR A 79 -19.86 -14.64 0.78
C TYR A 79 -19.89 -14.73 2.31
N ALA A 80 -20.36 -13.71 3.00
CA ALA A 80 -20.49 -13.71 4.45
C ALA A 80 -21.47 -14.79 4.96
N ALA A 81 -22.51 -15.11 4.20
CA ALA A 81 -23.43 -16.20 4.53
C ALA A 81 -22.82 -17.61 4.37
N LYS A 82 -21.73 -17.75 3.58
CA LYS A 82 -21.09 -19.03 3.28
C LYS A 82 -19.92 -19.38 4.18
N ASP A 83 -19.22 -18.37 4.72
CA ASP A 83 -18.00 -18.59 5.52
C ASP A 83 -18.06 -17.75 6.82
N PRO A 84 -18.09 -18.41 7.99
CA PRO A 84 -18.21 -17.73 9.29
C PRO A 84 -16.99 -16.88 9.66
N ARG A 85 -15.87 -17.03 8.96
CA ARG A 85 -14.68 -16.17 9.15
C ARG A 85 -14.87 -14.76 8.58
N ILE A 86 -15.93 -14.55 7.76
CA ILE A 86 -16.18 -13.28 7.09
C ILE A 86 -17.01 -12.36 7.98
N LYS A 87 -16.45 -11.20 8.26
CA LYS A 87 -17.13 -10.06 8.90
C LYS A 87 -17.44 -9.01 7.83
N LEU A 88 -18.69 -8.56 7.72
CA LEU A 88 -19.12 -7.55 6.74
C LEU A 88 -19.43 -6.23 7.43
N ILE A 89 -18.81 -5.15 6.95
CA ILE A 89 -19.14 -3.77 7.29
C ILE A 89 -19.77 -3.11 6.07
N ASN A 90 -21.00 -2.61 6.22
CA ASN A 90 -21.62 -1.69 5.28
C ASN A 90 -21.59 -0.28 5.86
N LYS A 91 -20.99 0.68 5.16
CA LYS A 91 -20.88 2.08 5.60
C LYS A 91 -21.17 3.05 4.46
N GLU A 92 -21.46 4.30 4.80
CA GLU A 92 -21.48 5.38 3.82
C GLU A 92 -20.09 5.60 3.20
N ASN A 93 -20.06 6.00 1.92
CA ASN A 93 -18.80 6.20 1.21
C ASN A 93 -17.96 7.30 1.88
N GLY A 94 -16.79 6.92 2.34
CA GLY A 94 -15.79 7.80 2.94
C GLY A 94 -14.42 7.70 2.29
N GLY A 95 -14.31 6.87 1.23
CA GLY A 95 -13.07 6.62 0.50
C GLY A 95 -12.18 5.54 1.11
N LEU A 96 -11.12 5.19 0.38
CA LEU A 96 -10.24 4.05 0.65
C LEU A 96 -9.65 4.07 2.08
N SER A 97 -9.12 5.21 2.52
CA SER A 97 -8.57 5.37 3.87
C SER A 97 -9.62 5.13 4.96
N SER A 98 -10.84 5.65 4.76
CA SER A 98 -11.96 5.44 5.67
C SER A 98 -12.39 3.97 5.75
N ALA A 99 -12.40 3.28 4.61
CA ALA A 99 -12.71 1.84 4.56
C ALA A 99 -11.64 1.01 5.29
N ARG A 100 -10.34 1.30 5.05
CA ARG A 100 -9.23 0.64 5.74
C ARG A 100 -9.29 0.85 7.26
N ASN A 101 -9.53 2.09 7.70
CA ASN A 101 -9.67 2.40 9.13
C ASN A 101 -10.88 1.69 9.77
N ALA A 102 -12.01 1.58 9.05
CA ALA A 102 -13.17 0.85 9.55
C ALA A 102 -12.87 -0.64 9.72
N GLY A 103 -12.14 -1.25 8.80
CA GLY A 103 -11.69 -2.63 8.93
C GLY A 103 -10.73 -2.84 10.11
N LEU A 104 -9.75 -1.94 10.27
CA LEU A 104 -8.80 -1.97 11.40
C LEU A 104 -9.51 -1.85 12.76
N ALA A 105 -10.58 -1.08 12.84
CA ALA A 105 -11.32 -0.85 14.09
C ALA A 105 -11.98 -2.11 14.67
N ILE A 106 -12.30 -3.10 13.82
CA ILE A 106 -12.91 -4.38 14.26
C ILE A 106 -11.98 -5.59 14.09
N ALA A 107 -10.76 -5.37 13.61
CA ALA A 107 -9.77 -6.42 13.44
C ALA A 107 -9.35 -7.01 14.81
N GLU A 108 -9.32 -8.34 14.91
CA GLU A 108 -8.95 -9.10 16.11
C GLU A 108 -7.64 -9.87 15.96
N GLY A 109 -7.19 -10.08 14.71
CA GLY A 109 -5.96 -10.79 14.39
C GLY A 109 -4.71 -10.20 15.05
N GLU A 110 -3.73 -11.04 15.34
CA GLU A 110 -2.41 -10.58 15.81
C GLU A 110 -1.75 -9.68 14.78
N TYR A 111 -1.88 -10.05 13.52
CA TYR A 111 -1.41 -9.28 12.37
C TYR A 111 -2.56 -8.83 11.49
N THR A 112 -2.30 -7.81 10.67
CA THR A 112 -3.21 -7.32 9.63
C THR A 112 -2.54 -7.33 8.28
N ILE A 113 -3.31 -7.60 7.23
CA ILE A 113 -2.91 -7.41 5.83
C ILE A 113 -4.09 -6.84 5.05
N PHE A 114 -3.82 -5.94 4.12
CA PHE A 114 -4.80 -5.43 3.18
C PHE A 114 -4.72 -6.18 1.86
N ILE A 115 -5.87 -6.46 1.27
CA ILE A 115 -5.99 -6.98 -0.09
C ILE A 115 -7.02 -6.10 -0.81
N ASP A 116 -6.60 -5.43 -1.88
CA ASP A 116 -7.49 -4.58 -2.65
C ASP A 116 -8.46 -5.44 -3.49
N SER A 117 -9.70 -5.03 -3.58
CA SER A 117 -10.80 -5.82 -4.15
C SER A 117 -10.80 -5.97 -5.68
N ASP A 118 -9.86 -5.32 -6.36
CA ASP A 118 -9.59 -5.47 -7.79
C ASP A 118 -8.34 -6.31 -8.10
N ASP A 119 -7.66 -6.81 -7.06
CA ASP A 119 -6.46 -7.64 -7.12
C ASP A 119 -6.76 -9.12 -6.73
N TYR A 120 -5.75 -9.99 -6.71
CA TYR A 120 -5.89 -11.37 -6.24
C TYR A 120 -4.56 -11.90 -5.67
N VAL A 121 -4.61 -13.05 -4.99
CA VAL A 121 -3.46 -13.62 -4.29
C VAL A 121 -3.27 -15.11 -4.60
N ASP A 122 -2.02 -15.59 -4.59
CA ASP A 122 -1.70 -17.01 -4.70
C ASP A 122 -1.97 -17.75 -3.39
N THR A 123 -2.29 -19.04 -3.47
CA THR A 123 -2.84 -19.86 -2.37
C THR A 123 -1.91 -20.07 -1.17
N GLU A 124 -0.58 -20.02 -1.34
CA GLU A 124 0.39 -20.31 -0.29
C GLU A 124 1.03 -19.06 0.33
N GLY A 125 0.56 -17.88 -0.05
CA GLY A 125 1.24 -16.62 0.32
C GLY A 125 1.17 -16.30 1.79
N LEU A 126 0.01 -16.45 2.40
CA LEU A 126 -0.21 -16.13 3.81
C LEU A 126 0.57 -17.05 4.74
N ASP A 127 0.67 -18.36 4.44
CA ASP A 127 1.49 -19.30 5.22
C ASP A 127 2.94 -18.85 5.33
N LYS A 128 3.54 -18.53 4.18
CA LYS A 128 4.95 -18.12 4.11
C LYS A 128 5.18 -16.79 4.81
N LEU A 129 4.26 -15.85 4.62
CA LEU A 129 4.35 -14.52 5.21
C LEU A 129 4.21 -14.56 6.72
N TYR A 130 3.23 -15.32 7.23
CA TYR A 130 3.01 -15.50 8.66
C TYR A 130 4.15 -16.28 9.32
N ALA A 131 4.61 -17.38 8.70
CA ALA A 131 5.77 -18.13 9.21
C ALA A 131 7.01 -17.25 9.33
N THR A 132 7.27 -16.37 8.34
CA THR A 132 8.38 -15.40 8.41
C THR A 132 8.18 -14.43 9.58
N ALA A 133 6.96 -13.89 9.75
CA ALA A 133 6.65 -12.95 10.83
C ALA A 133 6.91 -13.56 12.21
N ILE A 134 6.48 -14.80 12.43
CA ILE A 134 6.64 -15.49 13.71
C ILE A 134 8.11 -15.87 13.96
N ASN A 135 8.79 -16.48 12.97
CA ASN A 135 10.17 -16.93 13.11
C ASN A 135 11.15 -15.78 13.43
N GLU A 136 10.94 -14.64 12.80
CA GLU A 136 11.75 -13.42 13.00
C GLU A 136 11.19 -12.52 14.13
N ASN A 137 10.09 -12.92 14.77
CA ASN A 137 9.33 -12.10 15.72
C ASN A 137 9.13 -10.66 15.18
N ALA A 138 8.74 -10.56 13.91
CA ALA A 138 8.67 -9.30 13.21
C ALA A 138 7.44 -8.49 13.59
N ASP A 139 7.61 -7.19 13.64
CA ASP A 139 6.52 -6.21 13.77
C ASP A 139 5.91 -5.90 12.40
N ILE A 140 6.76 -5.89 11.35
CA ILE A 140 6.33 -5.75 9.95
C ILE A 140 7.11 -6.74 9.08
N THR A 141 6.40 -7.55 8.29
CA THR A 141 6.99 -8.43 7.27
C THR A 141 6.66 -7.92 5.88
N ILE A 142 7.69 -7.67 5.08
CA ILE A 142 7.58 -7.16 3.71
C ILE A 142 7.75 -8.34 2.74
N CYS A 143 6.88 -8.45 1.73
CA CYS A 143 7.05 -9.43 0.65
C CYS A 143 7.07 -8.77 -0.73
N ASP A 144 7.49 -9.54 -1.74
CA ASP A 144 7.45 -9.14 -3.14
C ASP A 144 6.02 -9.21 -3.69
N LEU A 145 5.82 -8.69 -4.88
CA LEU A 145 4.53 -8.75 -5.56
C LEU A 145 4.69 -8.88 -7.07
N TYR A 146 3.63 -9.28 -7.74
CA TYR A 146 3.51 -9.19 -9.19
C TYR A 146 2.71 -7.95 -9.59
N GLN A 147 3.15 -7.28 -10.64
CA GLN A 147 2.34 -6.32 -11.37
C GLN A 147 1.89 -6.96 -12.68
N GLU A 148 0.59 -7.00 -12.88
CA GLU A 148 0.00 -7.65 -14.04
C GLU A 148 -0.90 -6.72 -14.84
N ASP A 149 -0.89 -6.92 -16.14
CA ASP A 149 -1.93 -6.44 -17.06
C ASP A 149 -2.39 -7.61 -17.94
N GLU A 150 -3.33 -7.36 -18.84
CA GLU A 150 -3.89 -8.38 -19.76
C GLU A 150 -2.78 -9.13 -20.57
N TYR A 151 -1.59 -8.51 -20.75
CA TYR A 151 -0.57 -8.97 -21.67
C TYR A 151 0.76 -9.33 -21.01
N SER A 152 0.94 -8.98 -19.73
CA SER A 152 2.24 -9.11 -19.07
C SER A 152 2.13 -9.28 -17.57
N ARG A 153 3.06 -10.07 -17.02
CA ARG A 153 3.32 -10.18 -15.59
C ARG A 153 4.76 -9.76 -15.31
N LYS A 154 4.92 -8.84 -14.38
CA LYS A 154 6.22 -8.35 -13.93
C LYS A 154 6.40 -8.63 -12.45
N TYR A 155 7.48 -9.33 -12.10
CA TYR A 155 7.91 -9.49 -10.71
C TYR A 155 8.47 -8.17 -10.20
N LEU A 156 7.99 -7.70 -9.06
CA LEU A 156 8.45 -6.50 -8.38
C LEU A 156 9.09 -6.89 -7.06
N GLN A 157 10.42 -6.95 -7.04
CA GLN A 157 11.15 -7.19 -5.81
C GLN A 157 11.01 -5.99 -4.87
N GLN A 158 10.67 -6.27 -3.61
CA GLN A 158 10.47 -5.29 -2.54
C GLN A 158 11.48 -5.46 -1.40
N LYS A 159 12.63 -6.04 -1.70
CA LYS A 159 13.69 -6.30 -0.73
C LYS A 159 14.34 -4.99 -0.30
N PRO A 160 14.29 -4.62 1.01
CA PRO A 160 15.04 -3.50 1.52
C PRO A 160 16.55 -3.70 1.43
N THR A 161 17.32 -2.61 1.35
CA THR A 161 18.79 -2.67 1.36
C THR A 161 19.32 -3.17 2.72
N SER A 162 18.60 -2.84 3.79
CA SER A 162 18.79 -3.32 5.15
C SER A 162 17.44 -3.39 5.85
N LEU A 163 17.31 -4.21 6.87
CA LEU A 163 16.08 -4.32 7.69
C LEU A 163 16.02 -3.29 8.82
N GLU A 164 17.02 -2.43 8.95
CA GLU A 164 16.99 -1.29 9.87
C GLU A 164 15.87 -0.31 9.46
N PRO A 165 14.95 0.06 10.37
CA PRO A 165 13.78 0.90 10.03
C PRO A 165 14.12 2.18 9.27
N THR A 166 15.17 2.90 9.71
CA THR A 166 15.63 4.13 9.04
C THR A 166 16.07 3.88 7.59
N GLN A 167 16.69 2.71 7.31
CA GLN A 167 17.09 2.37 5.95
C GLN A 167 15.88 1.94 5.12
N VAL A 168 14.96 1.16 5.70
CA VAL A 168 13.69 0.80 5.03
C VAL A 168 12.89 2.05 4.69
N LEU A 169 12.86 3.04 5.58
CA LEU A 169 12.24 4.34 5.32
C LEU A 169 12.88 5.08 4.14
N LYS A 170 14.20 5.08 4.02
CA LYS A 170 14.88 5.64 2.82
C LYS A 170 14.51 4.87 1.57
N ASP A 171 14.56 3.55 1.62
CA ASP A 171 14.24 2.67 0.51
C ASP A 171 12.79 2.83 0.02
N LEU A 172 11.85 3.16 0.92
CA LEU A 172 10.46 3.48 0.61
C LEU A 172 10.29 4.64 -0.38
N PHE A 173 11.27 5.55 -0.45
CA PHE A 173 11.27 6.68 -1.38
C PHE A 173 12.13 6.45 -2.63
N HIS A 174 12.77 5.28 -2.76
CA HIS A 174 13.70 5.00 -3.85
C HIS A 174 13.31 3.78 -4.68
N HIS A 175 13.23 2.60 -4.08
CA HIS A 175 13.12 1.36 -4.86
C HIS A 175 12.11 0.34 -4.31
N ILE A 176 11.67 0.47 -3.06
CA ILE A 176 10.53 -0.32 -2.57
C ILE A 176 9.25 0.49 -2.65
N GLY A 177 8.12 -0.19 -2.90
CA GLY A 177 6.83 0.47 -2.98
C GLY A 177 6.27 0.81 -1.60
N GLY A 178 5.58 1.96 -1.51
CA GLY A 178 4.80 2.33 -0.33
C GLY A 178 3.53 1.50 -0.12
N PHE A 179 3.35 0.42 -0.89
CA PHE A 179 2.12 -0.39 -0.84
C PHE A 179 1.88 -0.99 0.55
N THR A 180 0.63 -0.98 0.99
CA THR A 180 0.18 -1.67 2.21
C THR A 180 -0.06 -3.15 1.94
N VAL A 181 -0.47 -3.49 0.74
CA VAL A 181 -0.94 -4.82 0.33
C VAL A 181 0.12 -5.93 0.36
N ASN A 182 1.39 -5.57 0.38
CA ASN A 182 2.51 -6.51 0.48
C ASN A 182 3.20 -6.50 1.86
N LYS A 183 2.48 -6.06 2.89
CA LYS A 183 3.01 -5.98 4.25
C LYS A 183 2.06 -6.60 5.25
N LEU A 184 2.59 -7.56 6.01
CA LEU A 184 1.93 -8.10 7.18
C LEU A 184 2.40 -7.29 8.39
N ILE A 185 1.47 -6.64 9.08
CA ILE A 185 1.76 -5.64 10.12
C ILE A 185 1.14 -6.09 11.43
N ARG A 186 1.92 -6.12 12.53
CA ARG A 186 1.40 -6.37 13.86
C ARG A 186 0.33 -5.34 14.21
N ARG A 187 -0.89 -5.81 14.46
CA ARG A 187 -2.08 -4.95 14.60
C ARG A 187 -1.97 -3.93 15.73
N SER A 188 -1.34 -4.33 16.86
CA SER A 188 -1.19 -3.44 18.02
C SER A 188 -0.46 -2.14 17.70
N LEU A 189 0.44 -2.15 16.70
CA LEU A 189 1.19 -0.97 16.29
C LEU A 189 0.32 0.22 15.85
N TYR A 190 -0.84 -0.05 15.25
CA TYR A 190 -1.75 1.03 14.84
C TYR A 190 -2.23 1.85 16.04
N THR A 191 -2.55 1.18 17.14
CA THR A 191 -3.01 1.84 18.39
C THR A 191 -1.86 2.34 19.26
N GLU A 192 -0.80 1.57 19.42
CA GLU A 192 0.37 1.92 20.23
C GLU A 192 1.08 3.16 19.71
N LEU A 193 1.18 3.30 18.37
CA LEU A 193 1.84 4.42 17.72
C LEU A 193 0.88 5.52 17.25
N GLY A 194 -0.44 5.33 17.44
CA GLY A 194 -1.45 6.29 17.01
C GLY A 194 -1.53 6.47 15.49
N ILE A 195 -1.21 5.41 14.72
CA ILE A 195 -1.15 5.46 13.26
C ILE A 195 -2.50 5.06 12.66
N SER A 196 -2.98 5.86 11.72
CA SER A 196 -4.20 5.58 10.94
C SER A 196 -4.06 6.10 9.52
N TYR A 197 -4.89 5.60 8.61
CA TYR A 197 -4.94 6.10 7.24
C TYR A 197 -5.56 7.50 7.21
N PRO A 198 -4.91 8.50 6.57
CA PRO A 198 -5.42 9.86 6.53
C PRO A 198 -6.71 9.93 5.70
N ASN A 199 -7.78 10.47 6.28
CA ASN A 199 -9.04 10.67 5.58
C ASN A 199 -8.88 11.69 4.46
N ASN A 200 -9.67 11.53 3.39
CA ASN A 200 -9.73 12.45 2.25
C ASN A 200 -8.43 12.57 1.42
N ILE A 201 -7.41 11.78 1.67
CA ILE A 201 -6.20 11.68 0.85
C ILE A 201 -6.31 10.45 -0.04
N TYR A 202 -6.08 10.63 -1.35
CA TYR A 202 -6.06 9.57 -2.35
C TYR A 202 -4.73 9.62 -3.11
N GLY A 203 -3.99 8.55 -3.01
CA GLY A 203 -2.66 8.44 -3.58
C GLY A 203 -1.57 8.87 -2.61
N CYS A 204 -0.64 7.93 -2.37
CA CYS A 204 0.44 8.02 -1.41
C CYS A 204 0.03 7.99 0.09
N GLU A 205 -1.25 7.79 0.43
CA GLU A 205 -1.69 7.53 1.80
C GLU A 205 -0.99 6.29 2.38
N ASP A 206 -0.84 5.23 1.58
CA ASP A 206 -0.11 4.01 1.93
C ASP A 206 1.35 4.30 2.29
N GLN A 207 2.04 5.03 1.40
CA GLN A 207 3.43 5.41 1.63
C GLN A 207 3.60 6.28 2.88
N TYR A 208 2.63 7.16 3.16
CA TYR A 208 2.66 7.98 4.35
C TYR A 208 2.48 7.15 5.63
N VAL A 209 1.54 6.20 5.63
CA VAL A 209 1.33 5.28 6.76
C VAL A 209 2.56 4.41 6.99
N MET A 210 3.15 3.86 5.92
CA MET A 210 4.39 3.08 6.03
C MET A 210 5.56 3.93 6.53
N ALA A 211 5.66 5.19 6.08
CA ALA A 211 6.70 6.09 6.57
C ALA A 211 6.56 6.36 8.07
N GLN A 212 5.34 6.52 8.58
CA GLN A 212 5.12 6.69 10.02
C GLN A 212 5.63 5.46 10.81
N PHE A 213 5.30 4.23 10.38
CA PHE A 213 5.81 3.03 11.04
C PHE A 213 7.33 3.00 11.07
N PHE A 214 8.00 3.24 9.94
CA PHE A 214 9.47 3.16 9.84
C PHE A 214 10.22 4.33 10.50
N MET A 215 9.51 5.29 11.10
CA MET A 215 10.09 6.29 12.02
C MET A 215 10.35 5.71 13.42
N HIS A 216 9.83 4.52 13.73
CA HIS A 216 9.95 3.86 15.02
C HIS A 216 10.94 2.70 14.96
N ASP A 217 11.46 2.29 16.11
CA ASP A 217 12.35 1.13 16.26
C ASP A 217 11.53 -0.16 16.23
N LEU A 218 11.34 -0.70 15.03
CA LEU A 218 10.52 -1.89 14.75
C LEU A 218 11.38 -3.03 14.21
N ARG A 219 11.01 -4.25 14.52
CA ARG A 219 11.59 -5.46 13.94
C ARG A 219 10.95 -5.71 12.57
N ILE A 220 11.75 -5.59 11.52
CA ILE A 220 11.31 -5.76 10.14
C ILE A 220 11.87 -7.07 9.61
N ALA A 221 11.03 -7.86 8.94
CA ALA A 221 11.43 -9.05 8.21
C ALA A 221 11.15 -8.91 6.72
N TYR A 222 11.87 -9.67 5.92
CA TYR A 222 11.64 -9.77 4.48
C TYR A 222 11.37 -11.22 4.07
N CYS A 223 10.21 -11.45 3.47
CA CYS A 223 9.79 -12.72 2.91
C CYS A 223 9.96 -12.66 1.37
N PRO A 224 10.92 -13.41 0.77
CA PRO A 224 11.21 -13.33 -0.68
C PRO A 224 10.18 -14.09 -1.52
N VAL A 225 8.90 -13.84 -1.29
CA VAL A 225 7.76 -14.47 -1.96
C VAL A 225 6.89 -13.39 -2.57
N ALA A 226 6.57 -13.52 -3.85
CA ALA A 226 5.53 -12.74 -4.47
C ALA A 226 4.26 -13.59 -4.57
N PHE A 227 3.23 -13.24 -3.84
CA PHE A 227 1.93 -13.91 -3.88
C PHE A 227 0.79 -12.97 -4.22
N TYR A 228 1.03 -11.67 -4.13
CA TYR A 228 0.07 -10.62 -4.41
C TYR A 228 0.16 -10.20 -5.89
N HIS A 229 -0.95 -10.20 -6.59
CA HIS A 229 -1.06 -9.82 -7.99
C HIS A 229 -1.77 -8.48 -8.12
N TYR A 230 -0.98 -7.41 -8.24
CA TYR A 230 -1.48 -6.07 -8.49
C TYR A 230 -1.94 -5.95 -9.95
N MET A 231 -3.26 -5.87 -10.15
CA MET A 231 -3.88 -5.80 -11.46
C MET A 231 -3.89 -4.38 -12.02
N TYR A 232 -3.07 -4.18 -13.04
CA TYR A 232 -2.96 -2.88 -13.70
C TYR A 232 -4.09 -2.69 -14.71
N ASN A 233 -5.12 -1.96 -14.32
CA ASN A 233 -6.23 -1.61 -15.20
C ASN A 233 -6.22 -0.13 -15.59
N GLY A 234 -6.86 0.22 -16.74
CA GLY A 234 -6.88 1.60 -17.27
C GLY A 234 -7.64 2.60 -16.40
N ASN A 235 -8.45 2.14 -15.45
CA ASN A 235 -9.36 2.92 -14.62
C ASN A 235 -8.81 3.13 -13.18
N SER A 236 -7.57 2.72 -12.90
CA SER A 236 -6.96 2.90 -11.58
C SER A 236 -6.99 4.36 -11.12
N LEU A 237 -7.36 4.60 -9.86
CA LEU A 237 -7.38 5.92 -9.22
C LEU A 237 -6.04 6.64 -9.33
N SER A 238 -4.93 5.92 -9.31
CA SER A 238 -3.58 6.47 -9.44
C SER A 238 -3.29 7.17 -10.77
N ARG A 239 -4.14 6.98 -11.79
CA ARG A 239 -4.01 7.57 -13.14
C ARG A 239 -4.90 8.77 -13.37
N HIS A 240 -5.91 8.94 -12.55
CA HIS A 240 -6.75 10.12 -12.65
C HIS A 240 -6.01 11.31 -12.05
N TYR A 241 -5.89 12.41 -12.82
CA TYR A 241 -5.24 13.62 -12.35
C TYR A 241 -6.06 14.83 -12.73
N ASP A 242 -6.54 15.51 -11.74
CA ASP A 242 -7.31 16.74 -11.83
C ASP A 242 -6.86 17.74 -10.74
N ASN A 243 -7.55 18.85 -10.62
CA ASN A 243 -7.24 19.85 -9.60
C ASN A 243 -7.37 19.29 -8.18
N LYS A 244 -8.35 18.41 -7.94
CA LYS A 244 -8.53 17.77 -6.63
C LYS A 244 -7.33 16.89 -6.29
N THR A 245 -6.88 16.07 -7.22
CA THR A 245 -5.68 15.22 -7.05
C THR A 245 -4.44 16.06 -6.79
N TYR A 246 -4.30 17.21 -7.46
CA TYR A 246 -3.17 18.11 -7.23
C TYR A 246 -3.20 18.76 -5.83
N GLU A 247 -4.37 19.19 -5.34
CA GLU A 247 -4.48 19.71 -3.97
C GLU A 247 -4.14 18.64 -2.93
N MET A 248 -4.56 17.39 -3.15
CA MET A 248 -4.17 16.25 -2.32
C MET A 248 -2.67 15.97 -2.37
N ASP A 249 -2.03 16.09 -3.55
CA ASP A 249 -0.57 15.98 -3.68
C ASP A 249 0.17 17.03 -2.84
N LYS A 250 -0.38 18.26 -2.72
CA LYS A 250 0.19 19.31 -1.86
C LYS A 250 -0.02 19.01 -0.37
N GLU A 251 -1.20 18.52 -0.03
CA GLU A 251 -1.50 18.14 1.35
C GLU A 251 -0.58 17.02 1.84
N ILE A 252 -0.44 15.95 1.06
CA ILE A 252 0.46 14.84 1.42
C ILE A 252 1.92 15.29 1.51
N LEU A 253 2.37 16.23 0.66
CA LEU A 253 3.70 16.83 0.79
C LEU A 253 3.87 17.57 2.10
N THR A 254 2.86 18.31 2.53
CA THR A 254 2.89 19.02 3.81
C THR A 254 2.96 18.05 4.99
N MET A 255 2.21 16.94 4.90
CA MET A 255 2.26 15.86 5.89
C MET A 255 3.65 15.22 5.95
N PHE A 256 4.26 14.89 4.80
CA PHE A 256 5.64 14.37 4.76
C PHE A 256 6.67 15.39 5.28
N LYS A 257 6.52 16.67 4.95
CA LYS A 257 7.39 17.72 5.47
C LYS A 257 7.35 17.77 7.00
N THR A 258 6.17 17.66 7.58
CA THR A 258 5.98 17.64 9.02
C THR A 258 6.57 16.38 9.65
N LEU A 259 6.31 15.21 9.06
CA LEU A 259 6.80 13.92 9.54
C LEU A 259 8.34 13.86 9.53
N LEU A 260 8.98 14.37 8.47
CA LEU A 260 10.42 14.20 8.23
C LEU A 260 11.27 15.43 8.67
N LYS A 261 10.65 16.45 9.29
CA LYS A 261 11.29 17.75 9.59
C LYS A 261 12.56 17.63 10.46
N ASP A 262 12.54 16.72 11.42
CA ASP A 262 13.60 16.55 12.42
C ASP A 262 14.61 15.46 12.02
N SER A 263 14.54 14.99 10.76
CA SER A 263 15.38 13.91 10.23
C SER A 263 16.21 14.39 9.03
N PRO A 264 17.38 15.04 9.23
CA PRO A 264 18.22 15.53 8.13
C PRO A 264 18.58 14.43 7.12
N ALA A 265 18.78 13.20 7.60
CA ALA A 265 19.08 12.03 6.76
C ALA A 265 17.93 11.64 5.80
N LEU A 266 16.73 12.18 5.99
CA LEU A 266 15.54 11.92 5.19
C LEU A 266 15.12 13.11 4.31
N GLN A 267 15.87 14.19 4.30
CA GLN A 267 15.58 15.35 3.43
C GLN A 267 15.63 14.98 1.95
N ASP A 268 16.51 14.06 1.57
CA ASP A 268 16.56 13.53 0.19
C ASP A 268 15.27 12.77 -0.15
N ALA A 269 14.71 12.02 0.79
CA ALA A 269 13.44 11.32 0.62
C ALA A 269 12.29 12.31 0.38
N TYR A 270 12.20 13.37 1.18
CA TYR A 270 11.23 14.44 0.97
C TYR A 270 11.44 15.14 -0.38
N THR A 271 12.66 15.44 -0.74
CA THR A 271 13.01 16.07 -2.03
C THR A 271 12.59 15.17 -3.20
N ASN A 272 12.83 13.87 -3.11
CA ASN A 272 12.42 12.93 -4.15
C ASN A 272 10.89 12.87 -4.29
N LYS A 273 10.16 12.87 -3.17
CA LYS A 273 8.69 12.93 -3.20
C LYS A 273 8.17 14.21 -3.85
N HIS A 274 8.75 15.33 -3.47
CA HIS A 274 8.43 16.65 -4.03
C HIS A 274 8.67 16.68 -5.54
N ASN A 275 9.81 16.14 -5.99
CA ASN A 275 10.14 16.02 -7.42
C ASN A 275 9.19 15.08 -8.18
N ALA A 276 8.77 13.97 -7.56
CA ALA A 276 7.81 13.05 -8.16
C ALA A 276 6.44 13.71 -8.39
N ILE A 277 5.97 14.54 -7.45
CA ILE A 277 4.72 15.29 -7.59
C ILE A 277 4.82 16.34 -8.70
N PHE A 278 5.95 17.07 -8.79
CA PHE A 278 6.19 17.98 -9.92
C PHE A 278 6.15 17.24 -11.27
N SER A 279 6.87 16.11 -11.39
CA SER A 279 6.84 15.31 -12.61
C SER A 279 5.43 14.83 -12.93
N ARG A 280 4.67 14.36 -11.94
CA ARG A 280 3.27 13.96 -12.10
C ARG A 280 2.39 15.11 -12.59
N ALA A 281 2.50 16.30 -11.98
CA ALA A 281 1.79 17.50 -12.43
C ALA A 281 2.13 17.88 -13.87
N PHE A 282 3.40 17.78 -14.26
CA PHE A 282 3.83 18.07 -15.63
C PHE A 282 3.27 17.06 -16.64
N TRP A 283 3.34 15.76 -16.34
CA TRP A 283 2.92 14.69 -17.25
C TRP A 283 1.40 14.57 -17.37
N LEU A 284 0.67 14.71 -16.26
CA LEU A 284 -0.76 14.39 -16.18
C LEU A 284 -1.66 15.63 -16.05
N GLY A 285 -1.12 16.76 -15.63
CA GLY A 285 -1.90 17.98 -15.34
C GLY A 285 -2.65 18.58 -16.53
N GLY A 286 -2.18 18.33 -17.74
CA GLY A 286 -2.95 18.56 -18.98
C GLY A 286 -3.62 19.94 -19.06
N LYS A 287 -4.94 19.92 -19.21
CA LYS A 287 -5.78 21.12 -19.26
C LYS A 287 -6.07 21.74 -17.88
N HIS A 288 -5.71 21.05 -16.80
CA HIS A 288 -5.97 21.50 -15.42
C HIS A 288 -5.11 22.67 -15.00
N PHE A 289 -3.97 22.90 -15.67
CA PHE A 289 -3.14 24.08 -15.44
C PHE A 289 -3.21 25.05 -16.62
N THR A 290 -3.39 26.34 -16.33
CA THR A 290 -2.99 27.40 -17.25
C THR A 290 -1.46 27.58 -17.23
N SER A 291 -0.91 28.19 -18.27
CA SER A 291 0.52 28.49 -18.27
C SER A 291 0.96 29.44 -17.17
N LYS A 292 0.04 30.32 -16.71
CA LYS A 292 0.28 31.25 -15.60
C LYS A 292 0.34 30.51 -14.26
N GLU A 293 -0.66 29.66 -13.99
CA GLU A 293 -0.72 28.85 -12.76
C GLU A 293 0.49 27.92 -12.65
N PHE A 294 0.82 27.18 -13.71
CA PHE A 294 1.97 26.29 -13.72
C PHE A 294 3.29 27.04 -13.45
N LYS A 295 3.47 28.24 -14.04
CA LYS A 295 4.63 29.08 -13.77
C LYS A 295 4.68 29.55 -12.33
N GLN A 296 3.55 30.01 -11.78
CA GLN A 296 3.48 30.47 -10.37
C GLN A 296 3.88 29.35 -9.41
N GLU A 297 3.37 28.15 -9.63
CA GLU A 297 3.58 27.00 -8.77
C GLU A 297 4.98 26.41 -8.91
N PHE A 298 5.47 26.23 -10.13
CA PHE A 298 6.64 25.41 -10.41
C PHE A 298 7.87 26.17 -10.93
N SER A 299 7.91 27.50 -10.89
CA SER A 299 9.08 28.25 -11.38
C SER A 299 10.35 28.00 -10.60
N SER A 300 10.27 27.67 -9.31
CA SER A 300 11.38 27.30 -8.45
C SER A 300 12.08 25.98 -8.86
N TYR A 301 11.38 25.11 -9.58
CA TYR A 301 11.93 23.82 -10.01
C TYR A 301 12.95 23.89 -11.14
N LYS A 302 13.17 25.05 -11.73
CA LYS A 302 14.14 25.22 -12.82
C LYS A 302 15.55 24.74 -12.45
N THR A 303 15.95 24.92 -11.21
CA THR A 303 17.25 24.47 -10.69
C THR A 303 17.33 22.97 -10.48
N ILE A 304 16.21 22.31 -10.28
CA ILE A 304 16.10 20.89 -9.98
C ILE A 304 15.91 20.05 -11.27
N ILE A 305 15.24 20.62 -12.29
CA ILE A 305 14.94 19.90 -13.55
C ILE A 305 16.16 19.21 -14.18
N PRO A 306 17.36 19.80 -14.22
CA PRO A 306 18.54 19.13 -14.75
C PRO A 306 18.90 17.82 -14.04
N GLN A 307 18.58 17.70 -12.75
CA GLN A 307 18.89 16.56 -11.89
C GLN A 307 17.82 15.47 -11.94
N LEU A 308 16.61 15.75 -12.46
CA LEU A 308 15.52 14.76 -12.56
C LEU A 308 15.93 13.61 -13.48
N ASN A 309 15.47 12.42 -13.19
CA ASN A 309 15.63 11.24 -14.05
C ASN A 309 14.63 11.26 -15.23
N GLU A 310 14.72 12.29 -16.07
CA GLU A 310 13.84 12.52 -17.20
C GLU A 310 14.65 12.61 -18.51
N PRO A 311 14.10 12.19 -19.65
CA PRO A 311 14.75 12.35 -20.95
C PRO A 311 15.11 13.81 -21.24
N PRO A 312 16.23 14.09 -21.95
CA PRO A 312 16.67 15.48 -22.21
C PRO A 312 15.60 16.36 -22.87
N ILE A 313 14.79 15.79 -23.77
CA ILE A 313 13.71 16.53 -24.43
C ILE A 313 12.60 16.89 -23.43
N VAL A 314 12.29 16.00 -22.49
CA VAL A 314 11.29 16.24 -21.45
C VAL A 314 11.79 17.34 -20.49
N LYS A 315 13.04 17.30 -20.07
CA LYS A 315 13.65 18.39 -19.25
C LYS A 315 13.55 19.75 -19.94
N LYS A 316 13.78 19.82 -21.25
CA LYS A 316 13.60 21.07 -22.01
C LYS A 316 12.14 21.55 -22.02
N LEU A 317 11.19 20.63 -22.15
CA LEU A 317 9.77 20.95 -22.08
C LEU A 317 9.34 21.37 -20.67
N MET A 318 9.86 20.76 -19.63
CA MET A 318 9.64 21.16 -18.23
C MET A 318 10.15 22.59 -17.98
N LEU A 319 11.36 22.93 -18.46
CA LEU A 319 11.90 24.31 -18.38
C LEU A 319 11.02 25.30 -19.14
N LEU A 320 10.52 24.92 -20.32
CA LEU A 320 9.61 25.75 -21.10
C LEU A 320 8.30 26.01 -20.34
N ALA A 321 7.77 24.97 -19.67
CA ALA A 321 6.57 25.06 -18.84
C ALA A 321 6.77 26.00 -17.65
N CYS A 322 7.86 25.85 -16.91
CA CYS A 322 8.23 26.71 -15.77
C CYS A 322 8.50 28.16 -16.19
N ASN A 323 8.77 28.43 -17.48
CA ASN A 323 8.89 29.76 -18.04
C ASN A 323 7.54 30.37 -18.51
N GLY A 324 6.40 29.74 -18.19
CA GLY A 324 5.07 30.25 -18.49
C GLY A 324 4.54 29.82 -19.87
N ARG A 325 5.11 28.77 -20.46
CA ARG A 325 4.66 28.19 -21.74
C ARG A 325 4.18 26.73 -21.56
N TYR A 326 3.54 26.43 -20.43
CA TYR A 326 3.10 25.07 -20.07
C TYR A 326 2.22 24.43 -21.14
N ARG A 327 1.19 25.12 -21.65
CA ARG A 327 0.29 24.57 -22.68
C ARG A 327 1.02 24.18 -23.97
N ILE A 328 2.02 24.97 -24.36
CA ILE A 328 2.86 24.65 -25.54
C ILE A 328 3.69 23.40 -25.25
N ALA A 329 4.38 23.37 -24.10
CA ALA A 329 5.20 22.24 -23.68
C ALA A 329 4.35 20.95 -23.59
N TYR A 330 3.18 21.04 -23.00
CA TYR A 330 2.26 19.90 -22.84
C TYR A 330 1.73 19.38 -24.20
N ASN A 331 1.37 20.27 -25.13
CA ASN A 331 0.93 19.85 -26.46
C ASN A 331 2.05 19.16 -27.25
N ILE A 332 3.28 19.67 -27.18
CA ILE A 332 4.45 19.01 -27.78
C ILE A 332 4.67 17.64 -27.13
N LEU A 333 4.60 17.57 -25.81
CA LEU A 333 4.73 16.31 -25.06
C LEU A 333 3.70 15.29 -25.53
N ARG A 334 2.42 15.68 -25.67
CA ARG A 334 1.34 14.83 -26.19
C ARG A 334 1.67 14.28 -27.58
N ILE A 335 2.10 15.12 -28.51
CA ILE A 335 2.45 14.70 -29.88
C ILE A 335 3.59 13.68 -29.85
N LEU A 336 4.62 13.92 -29.05
CA LEU A 336 5.74 12.99 -28.87
C LEU A 336 5.31 11.66 -28.21
N PHE A 337 4.37 11.74 -27.28
CA PHE A 337 3.88 10.57 -26.52
C PHE A 337 2.92 9.70 -27.35
N TYR A 338 2.06 10.29 -28.18
CA TYR A 338 1.15 9.56 -29.07
C TYR A 338 1.88 8.91 -30.26
N SER A 339 3.12 9.29 -30.56
CA SER A 339 3.93 8.50 -31.49
C SER A 339 4.26 7.16 -30.84
N LYS A 340 3.69 6.05 -31.35
CA LYS A 340 3.81 4.68 -30.81
C LYS A 340 5.28 4.25 -30.49
N ARG A 341 6.25 4.86 -31.16
CA ARG A 341 7.69 4.57 -31.03
C ARG A 341 8.30 5.23 -29.79
N PHE A 342 7.82 6.41 -29.40
CA PHE A 342 8.29 7.15 -28.22
C PHE A 342 7.66 6.59 -26.96
N TYR A 343 6.39 6.20 -27.01
CA TYR A 343 5.67 5.52 -25.93
C TYR A 343 6.37 4.24 -25.45
N LYS A 344 6.80 3.36 -26.40
CA LYS A 344 7.55 2.14 -26.04
C LYS A 344 8.91 2.43 -25.39
N LYS A 345 9.59 3.49 -25.81
CA LYS A 345 10.92 3.85 -25.30
C LYS A 345 10.84 4.47 -23.89
N ILE A 346 9.84 5.32 -23.65
CA ILE A 346 9.56 5.91 -22.33
C ILE A 346 9.04 4.82 -21.39
N LYS A 347 8.08 3.99 -21.81
CA LYS A 347 7.57 2.89 -20.99
C LYS A 347 8.70 1.97 -20.48
N LYS A 348 9.71 1.70 -21.30
CA LYS A 348 10.89 0.91 -20.88
C LYS A 348 11.80 1.61 -19.86
N GLN A 349 11.77 2.93 -19.77
CA GLN A 349 12.65 3.73 -18.91
C GLN A 349 12.02 4.09 -17.57
N PHE A 350 10.67 4.20 -17.52
CA PHE A 350 9.92 4.57 -16.31
C PHE A 350 9.36 3.36 -15.53
N TYR A 351 9.41 2.16 -16.12
CA TYR A 351 8.88 0.94 -15.51
C TYR A 351 9.98 -0.16 -15.42
N LYS A 352 11.25 0.25 -15.36
CA LYS A 352 12.36 -0.60 -14.96
C LYS A 352 12.56 -0.52 -13.43
#